data_d432a562225f384ed4535c1dd5ae2ca2
#
_entry.id   d432a562225f384ed4535c1dd5ae2ca2
#
_cell.length_a   1.000
_cell.length_b   1.000
_cell.length_c   1.000
_cell.angle_alpha   90.00
_cell.angle_beta   90.00
_cell.angle_gamma   90.00
#
_symmetry.space_group_name_H-M   'P 1'
#
loop_
_entity.id
_entity.type
_entity.pdbx_description
1 polymer ?
#
loop_
_entity_poly.entity_id
_entity_poly.type
_entity_poly.pdbx_seq_one_letter_code
_entity_poly.pdbx_strand_id
1 'polypeptide(L)'
;MVYNDLMVIPVQARPLRVYADTSVFGGPFDAEFARGSRAFFDELGLGRFRLVLSALTVQELLGAPERVRAILDAIPREHVETHEVTEEMERLQSAYLSSGILGPSSDADALHVAAATVLNVDMIVSWNFK
;
A
#
# COMPACT_ATOMS: atom_id res chain seq x y z
N MET A 1 23.94 -11.55 1.09
CA MET A 1 23.57 -12.70 1.96
C MET A 1 24.71 -13.71 1.97
N VAL A 2 25.07 -14.23 3.13
CA VAL A 2 26.19 -15.14 3.28
C VAL A 2 25.70 -16.48 3.85
N TYR A 3 26.05 -17.57 3.17
CA TYR A 3 25.77 -18.95 3.62
C TYR A 3 27.09 -19.71 3.68
N ASN A 4 27.56 -20.11 4.87
CA ASN A 4 28.78 -20.89 5.03
C ASN A 4 29.95 -20.35 4.18
N ASP A 5 30.25 -19.06 4.30
CA ASP A 5 31.27 -18.34 3.55
C ASP A 5 30.96 -18.14 2.05
N LEU A 6 29.83 -18.67 1.56
CA LEU A 6 29.35 -18.38 0.21
C LEU A 6 28.59 -17.07 0.20
N MET A 7 29.07 -16.12 -0.59
CA MET A 7 28.37 -14.85 -0.80
C MET A 7 27.38 -14.99 -1.95
N VAL A 8 26.11 -14.69 -1.68
CA VAL A 8 25.06 -14.67 -2.68
C VAL A 8 24.59 -13.23 -2.88
N ILE A 9 24.81 -12.71 -4.08
CA ILE A 9 24.43 -11.33 -4.43
C ILE A 9 23.32 -11.40 -5.47
N PRO A 10 22.11 -10.89 -5.16
CA PRO A 10 21.05 -10.84 -6.16
C PRO A 10 21.45 -9.88 -7.29
N VAL A 11 21.42 -10.37 -8.51
CA VAL A 11 21.80 -9.57 -9.70
C VAL A 11 20.69 -8.59 -10.09
N GLN A 12 19.45 -8.92 -9.77
CA GLN A 12 18.27 -8.10 -10.08
C GLN A 12 17.42 -7.93 -8.82
N ALA A 13 18.00 -7.27 -7.81
CA ALA A 13 17.24 -6.90 -6.62
C ALA A 13 16.41 -5.66 -6.93
N ARG A 14 15.09 -5.82 -7.06
CA ARG A 14 14.16 -4.70 -7.13
C ARG A 14 13.41 -4.60 -5.81
N PRO A 15 13.01 -3.39 -5.41
CA PRO A 15 12.18 -3.22 -4.23
C PRO A 15 10.84 -3.97 -4.37
N LEU A 16 10.36 -4.52 -3.26
CA LEU A 16 9.01 -5.07 -3.23
C LEU A 16 8.00 -3.96 -3.50
N ARG A 17 7.03 -4.26 -4.35
CA ARG A 17 5.92 -3.35 -4.62
C ARG A 17 4.83 -3.59 -3.57
N VAL A 18 4.53 -2.55 -2.81
CA VAL A 18 3.60 -2.62 -1.68
C VAL A 18 2.46 -1.64 -1.89
N TYR A 19 1.24 -2.14 -1.98
CA TYR A 19 0.05 -1.31 -2.02
C TYR A 19 -0.35 -0.95 -0.60
N ALA A 20 -0.52 0.33 -0.31
CA ALA A 20 -0.99 0.81 0.98
C ALA A 20 -2.35 1.48 0.83
N ASP A 21 -3.30 1.10 1.68
CA ASP A 21 -4.54 1.84 1.75
C ASP A 21 -4.38 3.09 2.63
N THR A 22 -5.41 3.92 2.63
CA THR A 22 -5.36 5.24 3.29
C THR A 22 -5.12 5.15 4.79
N SER A 23 -5.57 4.07 5.46
CA SER A 23 -5.41 3.91 6.91
C SER A 23 -3.95 3.92 7.36
N VAL A 24 -3.05 3.46 6.51
CA VAL A 24 -1.61 3.38 6.84
C VAL A 24 -1.00 4.76 7.00
N PHE A 25 -1.47 5.75 6.25
CA PHE A 25 -0.97 7.13 6.32
C PHE A 25 -1.39 7.84 7.61
N GLY A 26 -2.51 7.44 8.20
CA GLY A 26 -2.92 7.93 9.52
C GLY A 26 -2.22 7.23 10.67
N GLY A 27 -1.63 6.07 10.42
CA GLY A 27 -1.03 5.22 11.44
C GLY A 27 0.02 5.89 12.30
N PRO A 28 0.95 6.74 11.76
CA PRO A 28 1.96 7.41 12.58
C PRO A 28 1.38 8.30 13.69
N PHE A 29 0.13 8.71 13.55
CA PHE A 29 -0.57 9.60 14.50
C PHE A 29 -1.50 8.84 15.44
N ASP A 30 -1.56 7.53 15.32
CA ASP A 30 -2.38 6.64 16.14
C ASP A 30 -1.47 5.88 17.11
N ALA A 31 -1.74 6.00 18.41
CA ALA A 31 -0.89 5.37 19.43
C ALA A 31 -0.73 3.86 19.22
N GLU A 32 -1.77 3.18 18.74
CA GLU A 32 -1.75 1.74 18.51
C GLU A 32 -0.88 1.34 17.32
N PHE A 33 -0.91 2.15 16.25
CA PHE A 33 -0.29 1.80 14.96
C PHE A 33 0.98 2.59 14.64
N ALA A 34 1.34 3.55 15.50
CA ALA A 34 2.42 4.50 15.19
C ALA A 34 3.76 3.82 14.93
N ARG A 35 4.13 2.83 15.75
CA ARG A 35 5.43 2.18 15.63
C ARG A 35 5.59 1.43 14.32
N GLY A 36 4.61 0.60 13.96
CA GLY A 36 4.65 -0.16 12.71
C GLY A 36 4.57 0.75 11.49
N SER A 37 3.71 1.77 11.53
CA SER A 37 3.57 2.73 10.43
C SER A 37 4.84 3.53 10.19
N ARG A 38 5.50 4.01 11.24
CA ARG A 38 6.76 4.75 11.12
C ARG A 38 7.85 3.87 10.54
N ALA A 39 7.96 2.62 10.99
CA ALA A 39 8.93 1.67 10.45
C ALA A 39 8.71 1.44 8.96
N PHE A 40 7.46 1.29 8.53
CA PHE A 40 7.11 1.13 7.12
C PHE A 40 7.53 2.34 6.29
N PHE A 41 7.20 3.55 6.73
CA PHE A 41 7.56 4.78 6.00
C PHE A 41 9.07 5.04 6.00
N ASP A 42 9.79 4.66 7.05
CA ASP A 42 11.25 4.73 7.06
C ASP A 42 11.85 3.83 5.99
N GLU A 43 11.35 2.61 5.86
CA GLU A 43 11.80 1.67 4.82
C GLU A 43 11.49 2.20 3.41
N LEU A 44 10.32 2.84 3.21
CA LEU A 44 9.98 3.50 1.95
C LEU A 44 10.96 4.62 1.62
N GLY A 45 11.31 5.44 2.61
CA GLY A 45 12.27 6.52 2.41
C GLY A 45 13.65 6.04 2.00
N LEU A 46 14.03 4.84 2.47
CA LEU A 46 15.30 4.19 2.11
C LEU A 46 15.23 3.46 0.75
N GLY A 47 14.08 3.43 0.10
CA GLY A 47 13.91 2.77 -1.18
C GLY A 47 13.84 1.24 -1.12
N ARG A 48 13.61 0.67 0.07
CA ARG A 48 13.51 -0.78 0.23
C ARG A 48 12.18 -1.35 -0.24
N PHE A 49 11.14 -0.50 -0.23
CA PHE A 49 9.84 -0.79 -0.83
C PHE A 49 9.52 0.24 -1.90
N ARG A 50 8.72 -0.16 -2.87
CA ARG A 50 8.10 0.76 -3.81
C ARG A 50 6.63 0.88 -3.44
N LEU A 51 6.20 2.08 -3.11
CA LEU A 51 4.80 2.34 -2.74
C LEU A 51 3.94 2.36 -4.00
N VAL A 52 2.88 1.57 -4.00
CA VAL A 52 1.91 1.55 -5.10
C VAL A 52 0.58 2.07 -4.58
N LEU A 53 0.03 3.06 -5.23
CA LEU A 53 -1.24 3.68 -4.88
C LEU A 53 -2.17 3.66 -6.08
N SER A 54 -3.47 3.63 -5.79
CA SER A 54 -4.49 3.93 -6.79
C SER A 54 -4.97 5.37 -6.63
N ALA A 55 -5.67 5.87 -7.65
CA ALA A 55 -6.32 7.17 -7.57
C ALA A 55 -7.32 7.26 -6.41
N LEU A 56 -7.89 6.12 -5.98
CA LEU A 56 -8.75 6.08 -4.80
C LEU A 56 -8.00 6.52 -3.53
N THR A 57 -6.79 5.99 -3.30
CA THR A 57 -5.98 6.38 -2.13
C THR A 57 -5.67 7.87 -2.17
N VAL A 58 -5.27 8.37 -3.34
CA VAL A 58 -4.96 9.80 -3.50
C VAL A 58 -6.19 10.65 -3.20
N GLN A 59 -7.34 10.27 -3.71
CA GLN A 59 -8.59 10.98 -3.48
C GLN A 59 -8.98 11.00 -2.00
N GLU A 60 -8.86 9.86 -1.33
CA GLU A 60 -9.16 9.75 0.10
C GLU A 60 -8.20 10.62 0.92
N LEU A 61 -6.92 10.67 0.55
CA LEU A 61 -5.92 11.50 1.22
C LEU A 61 -6.21 13.00 1.07
N LEU A 62 -6.84 13.43 -0.03
CA LEU A 62 -7.22 14.83 -0.19
C LEU A 62 -8.21 15.29 0.88
N GLY A 63 -9.04 14.37 1.40
CA GLY A 63 -9.97 14.66 2.49
C GLY A 63 -9.37 14.47 3.88
N ALA A 64 -8.12 14.03 4.00
CA ALA A 64 -7.46 13.79 5.27
C ALA A 64 -6.83 15.06 5.85
N PRO A 65 -6.52 15.09 7.16
CA PRO A 65 -5.76 16.19 7.74
C PRO A 65 -4.42 16.40 7.05
N GLU A 66 -3.95 17.66 7.03
CA GLU A 66 -2.69 18.02 6.38
C GLU A 66 -1.51 17.17 6.86
N ARG A 67 -1.43 16.88 8.16
CA ARG A 67 -0.35 16.05 8.71
C ARG A 67 -0.33 14.64 8.11
N VAL A 68 -1.48 14.11 7.75
CA VAL A 68 -1.60 12.78 7.10
C VAL A 68 -1.13 12.88 5.64
N ARG A 69 -1.58 13.91 4.92
CA ARG A 69 -1.14 14.15 3.54
C ARG A 69 0.36 14.38 3.44
N ALA A 70 0.93 15.04 4.43
CA ALA A 70 2.37 15.34 4.48
C ALA A 70 3.22 14.07 4.49
N ILE A 71 2.71 12.96 5.00
CA ILE A 71 3.42 11.67 4.98
C ILE A 71 3.71 11.25 3.53
N LEU A 72 2.71 11.32 2.66
CA LEU A 72 2.90 10.99 1.24
C LEU A 72 3.86 11.97 0.57
N ASP A 73 3.69 13.26 0.84
CA ASP A 73 4.52 14.30 0.22
C ASP A 73 6.00 14.17 0.58
N ALA A 74 6.31 13.57 1.73
CA ALA A 74 7.68 13.36 2.19
C ALA A 74 8.37 12.16 1.51
N ILE A 75 7.63 11.29 0.82
CA ILE A 75 8.21 10.13 0.16
C ILE A 75 8.80 10.54 -1.19
N PRO A 76 10.07 10.18 -1.50
CA PRO A 76 10.64 10.48 -2.81
C PRO A 76 9.77 9.93 -3.94
N ARG A 77 9.56 10.74 -4.97
CA ARG A 77 8.69 10.38 -6.10
C ARG A 77 9.13 9.10 -6.82
N GLU A 78 10.43 8.86 -6.89
CA GLU A 78 10.99 7.65 -7.51
C GLU A 78 10.60 6.37 -6.78
N HIS A 79 10.11 6.49 -5.53
CA HIS A 79 9.68 5.35 -4.73
C HIS A 79 8.16 5.15 -4.76
N VAL A 80 7.43 5.90 -5.57
CA VAL A 80 5.97 5.87 -5.61
C VAL A 80 5.46 5.63 -7.03
N GLU A 81 4.53 4.69 -7.18
CA GLU A 81 3.73 4.50 -8.39
C GLU A 81 2.29 4.88 -8.09
N THR A 82 1.65 5.63 -8.96
CA THR A 82 0.22 5.94 -8.84
C THR A 82 -0.50 5.49 -10.11
N HIS A 83 -1.62 4.81 -9.94
CA HIS A 83 -2.40 4.25 -11.05
C HIS A 83 -3.86 4.69 -10.97
N GLU A 84 -4.46 4.90 -12.13
CA GLU A 84 -5.90 5.14 -12.22
C GLU A 84 -6.68 3.90 -11.81
N VAL A 85 -7.91 4.12 -11.34
CA VAL A 85 -8.85 3.02 -11.13
C VAL A 85 -9.39 2.59 -12.50
N THR A 86 -9.23 1.31 -12.81
CA THR A 86 -9.65 0.75 -14.10
C THR A 86 -10.98 0.02 -13.99
N GLU A 87 -11.60 -0.20 -15.14
CA GLU A 87 -12.82 -0.99 -15.22
C GLU A 87 -12.62 -2.42 -14.71
N GLU A 88 -11.45 -3.01 -14.97
CA GLU A 88 -11.08 -4.33 -14.44
C GLU A 88 -11.08 -4.35 -12.90
N MET A 89 -10.55 -3.30 -12.28
CA MET A 89 -10.57 -3.17 -10.82
C MET A 89 -11.99 -3.08 -10.28
N GLU A 90 -12.86 -2.33 -10.95
CA GLU A 90 -14.25 -2.17 -10.55
C GLU A 90 -15.03 -3.47 -10.70
N ARG A 91 -14.79 -4.24 -11.76
CA ARG A 91 -15.39 -5.56 -11.92
C ARG A 91 -14.96 -6.52 -10.82
N LEU A 92 -13.69 -6.51 -10.46
CA LEU A 92 -13.17 -7.36 -9.39
C LEU A 92 -13.73 -6.94 -8.04
N GLN A 93 -13.84 -5.62 -7.79
CA GLN A 93 -14.50 -5.08 -6.61
C GLN A 93 -15.93 -5.65 -6.47
N SER A 94 -16.71 -5.58 -7.53
CA SER A 94 -18.08 -6.11 -7.55
C SER A 94 -18.13 -7.60 -7.25
N ALA A 95 -17.20 -8.36 -7.80
CA ALA A 95 -17.10 -9.79 -7.54
C ALA A 95 -16.78 -10.10 -6.08
N TYR A 96 -15.88 -9.35 -5.46
CA TYR A 96 -15.55 -9.51 -4.04
C TYR A 96 -16.75 -9.20 -3.15
N LEU A 97 -17.47 -8.12 -3.43
CA LEU A 97 -18.64 -7.73 -2.65
C LEU A 97 -19.76 -8.76 -2.78
N SER A 98 -19.99 -9.26 -3.98
CA SER A 98 -21.06 -10.26 -4.24
C SER A 98 -20.77 -11.62 -3.62
N SER A 99 -19.49 -12.02 -3.58
CA SER A 99 -19.09 -13.34 -3.06
C SER A 99 -18.95 -13.39 -1.54
N GLY A 100 -18.82 -12.24 -0.88
CA GLY A 100 -18.55 -12.17 0.55
C GLY A 100 -17.17 -12.67 0.96
N ILE A 101 -16.24 -12.86 0.03
CA ILE A 101 -14.89 -13.36 0.31
C ILE A 101 -14.15 -12.49 1.32
N LEU A 102 -14.35 -11.17 1.27
CA LEU A 102 -13.72 -10.22 2.19
C LEU A 102 -14.51 -10.02 3.48
N GLY A 103 -15.60 -10.77 3.68
CA GLY A 103 -16.50 -10.58 4.80
C GLY A 103 -17.25 -9.23 4.72
N PRO A 104 -17.67 -8.65 5.84
CA PRO A 104 -18.41 -7.39 5.85
C PRO A 104 -17.45 -6.22 5.65
N SER A 105 -17.00 -6.00 4.42
CA SER A 105 -16.11 -4.90 4.07
C SER A 105 -16.85 -3.82 3.30
N SER A 106 -16.32 -2.60 3.33
CA SER A 106 -16.86 -1.47 2.59
C SER A 106 -16.52 -1.58 1.10
N ASP A 107 -17.23 -0.80 0.28
CA ASP A 107 -16.95 -0.67 -1.15
C ASP A 107 -15.49 -0.21 -1.37
N ALA A 108 -15.01 0.74 -0.55
CA ALA A 108 -13.65 1.24 -0.65
C ALA A 108 -12.62 0.17 -0.32
N ASP A 109 -12.83 -0.63 0.73
CA ASP A 109 -11.92 -1.73 1.08
C ASP A 109 -11.83 -2.75 -0.04
N ALA A 110 -12.97 -3.12 -0.62
CA ALA A 110 -13.01 -4.05 -1.75
C ALA A 110 -12.28 -3.50 -2.97
N LEU A 111 -12.38 -2.19 -3.23
CA LEU A 111 -11.68 -1.56 -4.35
C LEU A 111 -10.18 -1.50 -4.13
N HIS A 112 -9.72 -1.24 -2.90
CA HIS A 112 -8.29 -1.30 -2.59
C HIS A 112 -7.70 -2.68 -2.84
N VAL A 113 -8.38 -3.74 -2.40
CA VAL A 113 -7.93 -5.12 -2.64
C VAL A 113 -7.95 -5.44 -4.14
N ALA A 114 -8.99 -5.02 -4.85
CA ALA A 114 -9.09 -5.22 -6.30
C ALA A 114 -7.96 -4.49 -7.05
N ALA A 115 -7.67 -3.25 -6.67
CA ALA A 115 -6.57 -2.49 -7.27
C ALA A 115 -5.22 -3.17 -7.04
N ALA A 116 -4.94 -3.59 -5.81
CA ALA A 116 -3.71 -4.30 -5.47
C ALA A 116 -3.56 -5.58 -6.29
N THR A 117 -4.65 -6.32 -6.49
CA THR A 117 -4.65 -7.56 -7.24
C THR A 117 -4.40 -7.32 -8.73
N VAL A 118 -5.11 -6.37 -9.34
CA VAL A 118 -4.96 -6.04 -10.76
C VAL A 118 -3.56 -5.49 -11.06
N LEU A 119 -3.02 -4.68 -10.16
CA LEU A 119 -1.67 -4.13 -10.28
C LEU A 119 -0.56 -5.14 -9.97
N ASN A 120 -0.94 -6.34 -9.55
CA ASN A 120 -0.02 -7.44 -9.28
C ASN A 120 1.12 -7.05 -8.33
N VAL A 121 0.76 -6.37 -7.26
CA VAL A 121 1.73 -5.98 -6.22
C VAL A 121 2.21 -7.20 -5.42
N ASP A 122 3.32 -7.05 -4.74
CA ASP A 122 3.88 -8.13 -3.92
C ASP A 122 3.16 -8.25 -2.58
N MET A 123 2.72 -7.12 -2.01
CA MET A 123 2.04 -7.08 -0.72
C MET A 123 1.02 -5.94 -0.68
N ILE A 124 0.01 -6.11 0.16
CA ILE A 124 -0.91 -5.04 0.56
C ILE A 124 -0.78 -4.81 2.06
N VAL A 125 -0.75 -3.56 2.48
CA VAL A 125 -0.71 -3.18 3.89
C VAL A 125 -1.91 -2.32 4.23
N SER A 126 -2.51 -2.60 5.40
CA SER A 126 -3.69 -1.89 5.88
C SER A 126 -3.86 -2.12 7.38
N TRP A 127 -4.41 -1.15 8.07
CA TRP A 127 -4.84 -1.31 9.46
C TRP A 127 -6.32 -1.69 9.58
N ASN A 128 -7.05 -1.76 8.45
CA ASN A 128 -8.49 -2.00 8.42
C ASN A 128 -8.89 -3.46 8.20
N PHE A 129 -7.97 -4.30 7.75
CA PHE A 129 -8.27 -5.71 7.54
C PHE A 129 -8.16 -6.49 8.85
N LYS A 130 -9.25 -7.06 9.27
CA LYS A 130 -9.35 -7.84 10.50
C LYS A 130 -9.64 -9.30 10.21
#